data_876acafad802f2b88b20767c78c1d881
#
_entry.id   876acafad802f2b88b20767c78c1d881
#
_cell.length_a   1.000
_cell.length_b   1.000
_cell.length_c   1.000
_cell.angle_alpha   90.00
_cell.angle_beta   90.00
_cell.angle_gamma   90.00
#
_symmetry.space_group_name_H-M   'P 1'
#
loop_
_entity.id
_entity.type
_entity.pdbx_description
1 polymer ?
#
loop_
_entity_poly.entity_id
_entity_poly.type
_entity_poly.pdbx_seq_one_letter_code
_entity_poly.pdbx_strand_id
1 'polypeptide(L)'
;MAVRNNVGWYFWTHQLIEVTGPDVVPFLDHLYTGNIASLAVGRDRYTTMLNEQGEIIDDVVIMRVSEDTYWVSTLYATKADDWWYFHQGDFDVEWNEITEDWQMLAVQGPKSKAVIEALCDNSVEDQKFFEIRDNVINGIPVKINRGGYTGEKWGYEIYMSPDDLEAIETLVDAEVVRNGGKRVTEFQIMAWTLPTEAGIFYMRDLAHTNPVEVGLDKNIKWDKDFIGKEALLKVKEMVGFEVLDDDYYIRSKQYGGPGEAVFIDSEEEEVGRVSKLVYSYVKEVNNGYILAKKGALKVGDRIKIHGHDCVN
;
A
#
# COMPACT_ATOMS: atom_id res chain seq x y z
N MET A 1 11.44 14.97 -2.51
CA MET A 1 11.74 15.94 -1.40
C MET A 1 10.50 16.75 -0.97
N ALA A 2 9.55 17.12 -1.88
CA ALA A 2 8.33 17.83 -1.44
C ALA A 2 7.54 17.03 -0.39
N VAL A 3 7.26 15.77 -0.65
CA VAL A 3 6.51 14.88 0.26
C VAL A 3 7.21 14.70 1.62
N ARG A 4 8.54 14.55 1.66
CA ARG A 4 9.27 14.36 2.94
C ARG A 4 9.39 15.64 3.76
N ASN A 5 9.59 16.80 3.11
CA ASN A 5 9.96 18.03 3.80
C ASN A 5 8.81 19.04 3.88
N ASN A 6 7.72 18.84 3.12
CA ASN A 6 6.65 19.80 2.99
C ASN A 6 5.30 19.12 2.73
N VAL A 7 4.77 19.24 1.53
CA VAL A 7 3.56 18.58 1.03
C VAL A 7 3.68 18.39 -0.48
N GLY A 8 3.26 17.24 -0.94
CA GLY A 8 3.09 16.93 -2.35
C GLY A 8 1.71 16.39 -2.61
N TRP A 9 1.16 16.63 -3.80
CA TRP A 9 -0.06 16.00 -4.23
C TRP A 9 0.13 15.32 -5.59
N TYR A 10 -0.66 14.28 -5.85
CA TYR A 10 -0.59 13.52 -7.08
C TYR A 10 -1.87 12.71 -7.30
N PHE A 11 -2.10 12.35 -8.56
CA PHE A 11 -3.10 11.35 -8.89
C PHE A 11 -2.61 9.97 -8.50
N TRP A 12 -3.49 9.22 -7.86
CA TRP A 12 -3.26 7.82 -7.63
C TRP A 12 -4.47 7.04 -8.15
N THR A 13 -4.24 6.16 -9.11
CA THR A 13 -5.29 5.29 -9.62
C THR A 13 -5.34 4.02 -8.80
N HIS A 14 -6.37 3.91 -7.98
CA HIS A 14 -6.81 2.64 -7.44
C HIS A 14 -7.96 2.14 -8.31
N GLN A 15 -8.10 0.82 -8.41
CA GLN A 15 -9.36 0.23 -8.78
C GLN A 15 -10.19 0.10 -7.51
N LEU A 16 -11.46 0.40 -7.60
CA LEU A 16 -12.37 0.44 -6.48
C LEU A 16 -13.56 -0.46 -6.72
N ILE A 17 -13.81 -1.40 -5.81
CA ILE A 17 -14.93 -2.32 -5.88
C ILE A 17 -15.84 -2.03 -4.68
N GLU A 18 -17.12 -1.76 -4.96
CA GLU A 18 -18.16 -1.68 -3.94
C GLU A 18 -18.74 -3.06 -3.69
N VAL A 19 -18.87 -3.43 -2.42
CA VAL A 19 -19.41 -4.73 -1.97
C VAL A 19 -20.54 -4.46 -0.99
N THR A 20 -21.69 -5.09 -1.24
CA THR A 20 -22.92 -4.97 -0.45
C THR A 20 -23.57 -6.34 -0.25
N GLY A 21 -24.60 -6.39 0.59
CA GLY A 21 -25.39 -7.59 0.82
C GLY A 21 -25.41 -8.05 2.28
N PRO A 22 -26.34 -8.92 2.64
CA PRO A 22 -26.48 -9.43 4.01
C PRO A 22 -25.23 -10.15 4.53
N ASP A 23 -24.50 -10.82 3.64
CA ASP A 23 -23.35 -11.64 3.98
C ASP A 23 -22.00 -10.96 3.64
N VAL A 24 -21.98 -9.62 3.42
CA VAL A 24 -20.75 -8.90 3.06
C VAL A 24 -19.62 -9.11 4.07
N VAL A 25 -19.93 -9.08 5.37
CA VAL A 25 -18.92 -9.25 6.43
C VAL A 25 -18.35 -10.68 6.45
N PRO A 26 -19.15 -11.76 6.57
CA PRO A 26 -18.61 -13.11 6.55
C PRO A 26 -17.92 -13.43 5.22
N PHE A 27 -18.37 -12.92 4.08
CA PHE A 27 -17.71 -13.09 2.80
C PHE A 27 -16.32 -12.46 2.76
N LEU A 28 -16.20 -11.17 3.12
CA LEU A 28 -14.90 -10.50 3.16
C LEU A 28 -13.98 -11.10 4.24
N ASP A 29 -14.51 -11.55 5.37
CA ASP A 29 -13.73 -12.27 6.39
C ASP A 29 -13.25 -13.65 5.91
N HIS A 30 -13.98 -14.30 5.02
CA HIS A 30 -13.56 -15.55 4.39
C HIS A 30 -12.41 -15.34 3.38
N LEU A 31 -12.45 -14.25 2.62
CA LEU A 31 -11.48 -13.96 1.56
C LEU A 31 -10.18 -13.34 2.08
N TYR A 32 -10.25 -12.52 3.13
CA TYR A 32 -9.14 -11.69 3.58
C TYR A 32 -8.64 -12.08 4.96
N THR A 33 -7.35 -11.89 5.21
CA THR A 33 -6.70 -12.27 6.47
C THR A 33 -7.07 -11.39 7.67
N GLY A 34 -7.45 -10.13 7.42
CA GLY A 34 -7.80 -9.13 8.44
C GLY A 34 -9.17 -9.36 9.08
N ASN A 35 -9.43 -8.72 10.21
CA ASN A 35 -10.71 -8.79 10.93
C ASN A 35 -11.71 -7.75 10.39
N ILE A 36 -12.48 -8.11 9.36
CA ILE A 36 -13.46 -7.22 8.75
C ILE A 36 -14.68 -7.04 9.65
N ALA A 37 -15.08 -8.08 10.38
CA ALA A 37 -16.20 -8.02 11.33
C ALA A 37 -16.05 -6.92 12.40
N SER A 38 -14.83 -6.53 12.76
CA SER A 38 -14.59 -5.46 13.73
C SER A 38 -14.45 -4.06 13.11
N LEU A 39 -14.58 -3.93 11.81
CA LEU A 39 -14.42 -2.65 11.12
C LEU A 39 -15.65 -1.77 11.34
N ALA A 40 -15.48 -0.67 12.08
CA ALA A 40 -16.56 0.29 12.29
C ALA A 40 -16.81 1.12 11.01
N VAL A 41 -18.02 1.67 10.86
CA VAL A 41 -18.34 2.62 9.79
C VAL A 41 -17.36 3.80 9.81
N GLY A 42 -16.90 4.21 8.66
CA GLY A 42 -15.88 5.24 8.49
C GLY A 42 -14.46 4.78 8.80
N ARG A 43 -14.22 3.47 8.97
CA ARG A 43 -12.87 2.94 9.23
C ARG A 43 -12.38 2.09 8.07
N ASP A 44 -11.07 2.06 7.93
CA ASP A 44 -10.37 1.29 6.90
C ASP A 44 -9.49 0.22 7.53
N ARG A 45 -9.14 -0.77 6.72
CA ARG A 45 -8.21 -1.83 7.08
C ARG A 45 -7.38 -2.27 5.89
N TYR A 46 -6.07 -2.18 6.03
CA TYR A 46 -5.15 -2.86 5.13
C TYR A 46 -5.16 -4.36 5.45
N THR A 47 -5.27 -5.19 4.43
CA THR A 47 -5.34 -6.65 4.55
C THR A 47 -4.84 -7.33 3.28
N THR A 48 -4.59 -8.64 3.36
CA THR A 48 -4.15 -9.45 2.23
C THR A 48 -5.16 -10.52 1.88
N MET A 49 -5.28 -10.82 0.60
CA MET A 49 -6.02 -11.93 0.02
C MET A 49 -5.04 -13.02 -0.38
N LEU A 50 -5.32 -14.27 -0.03
CA LEU A 50 -4.42 -15.40 -0.24
C LEU A 50 -5.04 -16.44 -1.17
N ASN A 51 -4.16 -17.21 -1.84
CA ASN A 51 -4.57 -18.49 -2.43
C ASN A 51 -4.55 -19.59 -1.37
N GLU A 52 -4.99 -20.81 -1.75
CA GLU A 52 -5.05 -21.98 -0.85
C GLU A 52 -3.66 -22.44 -0.38
N GLN A 53 -2.61 -22.04 -1.10
CA GLN A 53 -1.22 -22.30 -0.74
C GLN A 53 -0.67 -21.27 0.25
N GLY A 54 -1.49 -20.29 0.66
CA GLY A 54 -1.13 -19.22 1.60
C GLY A 54 -0.31 -18.10 0.97
N GLU A 55 -0.14 -18.08 -0.35
CA GLU A 55 0.56 -17.01 -1.05
C GLU A 55 -0.35 -15.80 -1.23
N ILE A 56 0.22 -14.60 -1.07
CA ILE A 56 -0.49 -13.35 -1.29
C ILE A 56 -0.79 -13.20 -2.77
N ILE A 57 -2.08 -13.05 -3.10
CA ILE A 57 -2.56 -12.80 -4.45
C ILE A 57 -3.01 -11.35 -4.65
N ASP A 58 -3.37 -10.67 -3.56
CA ASP A 58 -3.64 -9.23 -3.56
C ASP A 58 -3.43 -8.63 -2.17
N ASP A 59 -3.09 -7.34 -2.11
CA ASP A 59 -3.09 -6.51 -0.92
C ASP A 59 -4.01 -5.30 -1.13
N VAL A 60 -4.91 -5.08 -0.19
CA VAL A 60 -6.00 -4.13 -0.36
C VAL A 60 -6.22 -3.27 0.88
N VAL A 61 -6.89 -2.15 0.68
CA VAL A 61 -7.53 -1.41 1.77
C VAL A 61 -9.04 -1.61 1.66
N ILE A 62 -9.65 -2.14 2.72
CA ILE A 62 -11.10 -2.28 2.84
C ILE A 62 -11.62 -1.14 3.70
N MET A 63 -12.52 -0.34 3.15
CA MET A 63 -13.16 0.80 3.80
C MET A 63 -14.63 0.48 4.06
N ARG A 64 -15.10 0.61 5.30
CA ARG A 64 -16.53 0.51 5.60
C ARG A 64 -17.16 1.89 5.48
N VAL A 65 -17.75 2.18 4.32
CA VAL A 65 -18.28 3.52 3.99
C VAL A 65 -19.69 3.78 4.53
N SER A 66 -20.46 2.71 4.78
CA SER A 66 -21.75 2.78 5.48
C SER A 66 -21.98 1.51 6.32
N GLU A 67 -23.18 1.34 6.88
CA GLU A 67 -23.52 0.17 7.71
C GLU A 67 -23.40 -1.14 6.94
N ASP A 68 -23.74 -1.16 5.66
CA ASP A 68 -23.87 -2.32 4.79
C ASP A 68 -23.06 -2.21 3.49
N THR A 69 -22.22 -1.17 3.34
CA THR A 69 -21.44 -0.92 2.13
C THR A 69 -19.95 -0.86 2.46
N TYR A 70 -19.18 -1.65 1.72
CA TYR A 70 -17.74 -1.70 1.81
C TYR A 70 -17.12 -1.37 0.47
N TRP A 71 -16.05 -0.58 0.49
CA TRP A 71 -15.21 -0.35 -0.66
C TRP A 71 -13.90 -1.12 -0.50
N VAL A 72 -13.50 -1.83 -1.54
CA VAL A 72 -12.22 -2.53 -1.62
C VAL A 72 -11.36 -1.83 -2.64
N SER A 73 -10.32 -1.17 -2.14
CA SER A 73 -9.31 -0.48 -2.97
C SER A 73 -8.18 -1.45 -3.28
N THR A 74 -8.01 -1.79 -4.56
CA THR A 74 -7.04 -2.75 -5.10
C THR A 74 -6.31 -2.17 -6.30
N LEU A 75 -5.25 -2.82 -6.76
CA LEU A 75 -4.63 -2.59 -8.08
C LEU A 75 -4.98 -3.70 -9.10
N TYR A 76 -5.78 -4.68 -8.71
CA TYR A 76 -6.04 -5.89 -9.48
C TYR A 76 -7.52 -6.30 -9.42
N ALA A 77 -8.45 -5.37 -9.75
CA ALA A 77 -9.90 -5.61 -9.63
C ALA A 77 -10.36 -6.86 -10.38
N THR A 78 -9.89 -7.08 -11.61
CA THR A 78 -10.24 -8.29 -12.38
C THR A 78 -9.80 -9.57 -11.65
N LYS A 79 -8.64 -9.59 -11.02
CA LYS A 79 -8.16 -10.74 -10.25
C LYS A 79 -8.99 -10.95 -8.99
N ALA A 80 -9.36 -9.84 -8.32
CA ALA A 80 -10.25 -9.91 -7.17
C ALA A 80 -11.62 -10.45 -7.56
N ASP A 81 -12.21 -9.96 -8.65
CA ASP A 81 -13.49 -10.39 -9.19
C ASP A 81 -13.50 -11.89 -9.50
N ASP A 82 -12.51 -12.38 -10.26
CA ASP A 82 -12.37 -13.81 -10.58
C ASP A 82 -12.27 -14.68 -9.32
N TRP A 83 -11.48 -14.24 -8.33
CA TRP A 83 -11.26 -14.96 -7.08
C TRP A 83 -12.52 -14.95 -6.21
N TRP A 84 -13.21 -13.83 -6.11
CA TRP A 84 -14.44 -13.70 -5.34
C TRP A 84 -15.57 -14.52 -5.94
N TYR A 85 -15.75 -14.48 -7.27
CA TYR A 85 -16.73 -15.29 -7.96
C TYR A 85 -16.51 -16.78 -7.72
N PHE A 86 -15.26 -17.24 -7.74
CA PHE A 86 -14.91 -18.62 -7.46
C PHE A 86 -15.23 -19.06 -6.02
N HIS A 87 -15.11 -18.14 -5.07
CA HIS A 87 -15.30 -18.40 -3.64
C HIS A 87 -16.60 -17.86 -3.05
N GLN A 88 -17.49 -17.28 -3.86
CA GLN A 88 -18.77 -16.73 -3.39
C GLN A 88 -19.64 -17.79 -2.69
N GLY A 89 -19.66 -19.02 -3.22
CA GLY A 89 -20.48 -20.09 -2.62
C GLY A 89 -21.94 -19.68 -2.43
N ASP A 90 -22.44 -19.86 -1.21
CA ASP A 90 -23.82 -19.51 -0.81
C ASP A 90 -23.94 -18.11 -0.16
N PHE A 91 -22.88 -17.29 -0.15
CA PHE A 91 -22.94 -15.94 0.41
C PHE A 91 -23.85 -15.02 -0.43
N ASP A 92 -24.78 -14.37 0.24
CA ASP A 92 -25.68 -13.37 -0.37
C ASP A 92 -25.00 -12.01 -0.40
N VAL A 93 -24.19 -11.80 -1.44
CA VAL A 93 -23.40 -10.60 -1.68
C VAL A 93 -23.42 -10.19 -3.14
N GLU A 94 -23.36 -8.89 -3.36
CA GLU A 94 -23.20 -8.27 -4.66
C GLU A 94 -21.98 -7.36 -4.65
N TRP A 95 -21.28 -7.26 -5.78
CA TRP A 95 -20.19 -6.30 -5.95
C TRP A 95 -20.15 -5.74 -7.35
N ASN A 96 -19.67 -4.50 -7.43
CA ASN A 96 -19.49 -3.78 -8.68
C ASN A 96 -18.19 -3.00 -8.67
N GLU A 97 -17.44 -3.02 -9.76
CA GLU A 97 -16.32 -2.11 -9.94
C GLU A 97 -16.87 -0.68 -10.16
N ILE A 98 -16.48 0.25 -9.28
CA ILE A 98 -16.89 1.65 -9.28
C ILE A 98 -15.70 2.59 -9.56
N THR A 99 -14.63 2.09 -10.16
CA THR A 99 -13.40 2.85 -10.45
C THR A 99 -13.69 4.08 -11.31
N GLU A 100 -14.62 3.97 -12.26
CA GLU A 100 -14.98 5.08 -13.15
C GLU A 100 -15.87 6.13 -12.49
N ASP A 101 -16.53 5.77 -11.38
CA ASP A 101 -17.42 6.68 -10.62
C ASP A 101 -16.65 7.57 -9.64
N TRP A 102 -15.43 7.20 -9.30
CA TRP A 102 -14.62 7.88 -8.30
C TRP A 102 -13.20 8.15 -8.77
N GLN A 103 -12.78 9.41 -8.66
CA GLN A 103 -11.40 9.82 -8.83
C GLN A 103 -10.73 10.03 -7.48
N MET A 104 -9.40 9.86 -7.42
CA MET A 104 -8.68 10.01 -6.16
C MET A 104 -7.43 10.85 -6.35
N LEU A 105 -7.26 11.86 -5.49
CA LEU A 105 -6.05 12.65 -5.30
C LEU A 105 -5.41 12.32 -3.96
N ALA A 106 -4.12 12.06 -3.96
CA ALA A 106 -3.34 11.90 -2.74
C ALA A 106 -2.62 13.21 -2.39
N VAL A 107 -2.72 13.64 -1.13
CA VAL A 107 -2.03 14.81 -0.56
C VAL A 107 -1.18 14.31 0.61
N GLN A 108 0.15 14.30 0.44
CA GLN A 108 1.06 13.60 1.33
C GLN A 108 2.18 14.51 1.83
N GLY A 109 2.58 14.32 3.09
CA GLY A 109 3.70 15.02 3.70
C GLY A 109 3.36 15.81 4.97
N PRO A 110 4.36 16.37 5.67
CA PRO A 110 4.19 17.00 6.99
C PRO A 110 3.11 18.08 7.05
N LYS A 111 2.87 18.81 5.94
CA LYS A 111 1.86 19.87 5.87
C LYS A 111 0.54 19.44 5.25
N SER A 112 0.36 18.17 4.89
CA SER A 112 -0.88 17.69 4.24
C SER A 112 -2.11 17.96 5.11
N LYS A 113 -2.01 17.78 6.44
CA LYS A 113 -3.10 18.07 7.36
C LYS A 113 -3.57 19.53 7.26
N ALA A 114 -2.63 20.49 7.23
CA ALA A 114 -2.97 21.91 7.14
C ALA A 114 -3.62 22.26 5.79
N VAL A 115 -3.18 21.61 4.71
CA VAL A 115 -3.77 21.78 3.37
C VAL A 115 -5.22 21.26 3.37
N ILE A 116 -5.46 20.06 3.87
CA ILE A 116 -6.81 19.47 3.87
C ILE A 116 -7.74 20.23 4.81
N GLU A 117 -7.27 20.62 6.00
CA GLU A 117 -8.06 21.43 6.94
C GLU A 117 -8.48 22.78 6.34
N ALA A 118 -7.63 23.38 5.51
CA ALA A 118 -7.95 24.67 4.84
C ALA A 118 -8.93 24.52 3.67
N LEU A 119 -9.02 23.33 3.07
CA LEU A 119 -9.90 23.06 1.93
C LEU A 119 -11.29 22.58 2.34
N CYS A 120 -11.38 21.81 3.42
CA CYS A 120 -12.60 21.13 3.83
C CYS A 120 -13.52 22.03 4.67
N ASP A 121 -14.82 21.93 4.45
CA ASP A 121 -15.83 22.64 5.25
C ASP A 121 -15.95 22.04 6.67
N ASN A 122 -15.76 20.71 6.80
CA ASN A 122 -15.75 20.02 8.09
C ASN A 122 -14.30 19.72 8.49
N SER A 123 -13.96 20.04 9.75
CA SER A 123 -12.60 19.84 10.27
C SER A 123 -12.13 18.38 10.20
N VAL A 124 -10.89 18.18 9.77
CA VAL A 124 -10.19 16.88 9.78
C VAL A 124 -9.20 16.77 10.97
N GLU A 125 -9.24 17.73 11.92
CA GLU A 125 -8.29 17.83 13.04
C GLU A 125 -8.20 16.54 13.87
N ASP A 126 -9.34 15.92 14.14
CA ASP A 126 -9.49 14.71 14.96
C ASP A 126 -9.54 13.41 14.16
N GLN A 127 -9.49 13.49 12.81
CA GLN A 127 -9.57 12.33 11.93
C GLN A 127 -8.37 11.40 12.18
N LYS A 128 -8.65 10.13 12.43
CA LYS A 128 -7.64 9.10 12.75
C LYS A 128 -7.04 8.52 11.49
N PHE A 129 -5.86 7.95 11.61
CA PHE A 129 -5.27 7.15 10.52
C PHE A 129 -6.18 5.95 10.20
N PHE A 130 -6.34 5.65 8.91
CA PHE A 130 -7.31 4.70 8.41
C PHE A 130 -8.76 5.05 8.82
N GLU A 131 -9.15 6.28 8.51
CA GLU A 131 -10.53 6.76 8.68
C GLU A 131 -10.95 7.54 7.43
N ILE A 132 -12.10 7.18 6.88
CA ILE A 132 -12.76 7.85 5.76
C ILE A 132 -14.00 8.57 6.26
N ARG A 133 -14.19 9.83 5.83
CA ARG A 133 -15.34 10.67 6.20
C ARG A 133 -15.89 11.41 4.99
N ASP A 134 -17.19 11.61 4.97
CA ASP A 134 -17.81 12.56 4.05
C ASP A 134 -17.41 13.99 4.44
N ASN A 135 -17.15 14.79 3.42
CA ASN A 135 -16.77 16.20 3.56
C ASN A 135 -17.23 17.00 2.35
N VAL A 136 -16.97 18.29 2.38
CA VAL A 136 -17.26 19.21 1.28
C VAL A 136 -16.04 20.10 1.06
N ILE A 137 -15.67 20.31 -0.18
CA ILE A 137 -14.62 21.26 -0.60
C ILE A 137 -15.25 22.26 -1.56
N ASN A 138 -15.37 23.52 -1.15
CA ASN A 138 -15.98 24.58 -1.98
C ASN A 138 -17.36 24.21 -2.57
N GLY A 139 -18.22 23.59 -1.76
CA GLY A 139 -19.55 23.15 -2.17
C GLY A 139 -19.60 21.80 -2.91
N ILE A 140 -18.46 21.18 -3.19
CA ILE A 140 -18.34 19.90 -3.87
C ILE A 140 -18.29 18.77 -2.82
N PRO A 141 -19.19 17.77 -2.88
CA PRO A 141 -19.14 16.60 -2.01
C PRO A 141 -17.89 15.75 -2.29
N VAL A 142 -17.18 15.38 -1.25
CA VAL A 142 -15.98 14.52 -1.32
C VAL A 142 -15.97 13.53 -0.16
N LYS A 143 -15.19 12.46 -0.31
CA LYS A 143 -14.78 11.65 0.85
C LYS A 143 -13.30 11.89 1.11
N ILE A 144 -12.97 12.13 2.38
CA ILE A 144 -11.59 12.33 2.83
C ILE A 144 -11.16 11.10 3.61
N ASN A 145 -10.21 10.36 3.08
CA ASN A 145 -9.55 9.28 3.78
C ASN A 145 -8.22 9.76 4.35
N ARG A 146 -7.95 9.50 5.61
CA ARG A 146 -6.63 9.74 6.20
C ARG A 146 -5.77 8.49 6.05
N GLY A 147 -4.94 8.48 5.02
CA GLY A 147 -4.10 7.35 4.65
C GLY A 147 -3.03 7.76 3.65
N GLY A 148 -2.39 6.75 3.08
CA GLY A 148 -1.41 6.91 2.01
C GLY A 148 -0.24 5.95 2.14
N TYR A 149 0.51 5.81 1.05
CA TYR A 149 1.58 4.81 0.88
C TYR A 149 2.99 5.41 0.87
N THR A 150 3.16 6.66 1.31
CA THR A 150 4.46 7.32 1.31
C THR A 150 5.28 7.12 2.57
N GLY A 151 4.67 6.53 3.63
CA GLY A 151 5.27 6.43 4.95
C GLY A 151 5.25 7.72 5.75
N GLU A 152 4.64 8.79 5.23
CA GLU A 152 4.47 10.03 5.98
C GLU A 152 3.44 9.87 7.10
N LYS A 153 3.68 10.52 8.23
CA LYS A 153 2.74 10.53 9.36
C LYS A 153 1.40 11.15 9.00
N TRP A 154 1.43 12.12 8.08
CA TRP A 154 0.26 12.82 7.59
C TRP A 154 0.13 12.60 6.08
N GLY A 155 -0.99 12.06 5.71
CA GLY A 155 -1.40 11.82 4.34
C GLY A 155 -2.89 11.73 4.26
N TYR A 156 -3.45 12.18 3.15
CA TYR A 156 -4.88 12.15 2.87
C TYR A 156 -5.12 11.77 1.42
N GLU A 157 -6.23 11.13 1.20
CA GLU A 157 -6.78 10.77 -0.10
C GLU A 157 -8.15 11.41 -0.23
N ILE A 158 -8.35 12.14 -1.31
CA ILE A 158 -9.60 12.83 -1.61
C ILE A 158 -10.30 12.06 -2.72
N TYR A 159 -11.44 11.47 -2.42
CA TYR A 159 -12.30 10.80 -3.40
C TYR A 159 -13.40 11.75 -3.85
N MET A 160 -13.60 11.91 -5.16
CA MET A 160 -14.58 12.79 -5.76
C MET A 160 -15.17 12.21 -7.03
N SER A 161 -16.30 12.77 -7.48
CA SER A 161 -16.84 12.49 -8.82
C SER A 161 -15.83 12.87 -9.89
N PRO A 162 -15.73 12.12 -11.01
CA PRO A 162 -14.94 12.51 -12.17
C PRO A 162 -15.27 13.91 -12.70
N ASP A 163 -16.53 14.31 -12.64
CA ASP A 163 -17.01 15.62 -13.09
C ASP A 163 -16.42 16.79 -12.27
N ASP A 164 -16.05 16.52 -11.02
CA ASP A 164 -15.52 17.52 -10.10
C ASP A 164 -13.96 17.56 -10.07
N LEU A 165 -13.32 16.65 -10.79
CA LEU A 165 -11.87 16.46 -10.73
C LEU A 165 -11.07 17.73 -11.00
N GLU A 166 -11.37 18.44 -12.09
CA GLU A 166 -10.64 19.66 -12.48
C GLU A 166 -10.77 20.78 -11.44
N ALA A 167 -11.96 20.92 -10.85
CA ALA A 167 -12.22 21.90 -9.81
C ALA A 167 -11.44 21.58 -8.53
N ILE A 168 -11.49 20.32 -8.07
CA ILE A 168 -10.76 19.87 -6.87
C ILE A 168 -9.24 19.92 -7.12
N GLU A 169 -8.75 19.49 -8.28
CA GLU A 169 -7.33 19.58 -8.65
C GLU A 169 -6.81 21.02 -8.53
N THR A 170 -7.57 21.98 -9.07
CA THR A 170 -7.21 23.41 -9.03
C THR A 170 -7.11 23.93 -7.59
N LEU A 171 -8.07 23.59 -6.74
CA LEU A 171 -8.11 24.00 -5.34
C LEU A 171 -6.97 23.37 -4.52
N VAL A 172 -6.74 22.07 -4.73
CA VAL A 172 -5.66 21.33 -4.07
C VAL A 172 -4.30 21.88 -4.48
N ASP A 173 -4.06 22.10 -5.77
CA ASP A 173 -2.78 22.65 -6.26
C ASP A 173 -2.50 24.03 -5.68
N ALA A 174 -3.49 24.91 -5.71
CA ALA A 174 -3.36 26.27 -5.16
C ALA A 174 -3.01 26.26 -3.66
N GLU A 175 -3.67 25.40 -2.87
CA GLU A 175 -3.42 25.31 -1.43
C GLU A 175 -2.09 24.62 -1.12
N VAL A 176 -1.71 23.60 -1.87
CA VAL A 176 -0.40 22.94 -1.76
C VAL A 176 0.73 23.90 -2.08
N VAL A 177 0.61 24.68 -3.15
CA VAL A 177 1.59 25.73 -3.53
C VAL A 177 1.67 26.82 -2.46
N ARG A 178 0.55 27.27 -1.90
CA ARG A 178 0.52 28.25 -0.79
C ARG A 178 1.31 27.75 0.42
N ASN A 179 1.30 26.47 0.69
CA ASN A 179 2.05 25.82 1.76
C ASN A 179 3.51 25.50 1.38
N GLY A 180 3.97 25.90 0.18
CA GLY A 180 5.33 25.69 -0.32
C GLY A 180 5.57 24.28 -0.89
N GLY A 181 4.50 23.55 -1.17
CA GLY A 181 4.53 22.23 -1.81
C GLY A 181 4.41 22.31 -3.34
N LYS A 182 4.18 21.17 -3.95
CA LYS A 182 3.99 21.07 -5.41
C LYS A 182 3.27 19.78 -5.80
N ARG A 183 2.77 19.77 -7.04
CA ARG A 183 2.39 18.53 -7.72
C ARG A 183 3.61 17.62 -7.92
N VAL A 184 3.45 16.34 -7.66
CA VAL A 184 4.47 15.29 -7.91
C VAL A 184 4.04 14.53 -9.16
N THR A 185 4.89 14.50 -10.17
CA THR A 185 4.58 13.87 -11.47
C THR A 185 5.41 12.62 -11.75
N GLU A 186 6.45 12.39 -10.96
CA GLU A 186 7.35 11.27 -11.11
C GLU A 186 6.77 10.01 -10.47
N PHE A 187 6.01 9.24 -11.25
CA PHE A 187 5.36 8.00 -10.80
C PHE A 187 6.28 7.07 -10.03
N GLN A 188 7.51 6.89 -10.48
CA GLN A 188 8.48 6.01 -9.83
C GLN A 188 8.85 6.45 -8.42
N ILE A 189 8.89 7.76 -8.17
CA ILE A 189 9.16 8.29 -6.83
C ILE A 189 7.98 7.96 -5.90
N MET A 190 6.76 8.20 -6.34
CA MET A 190 5.55 8.01 -5.55
C MET A 190 5.28 6.53 -5.29
N ALA A 191 5.30 5.73 -6.36
CA ALA A 191 4.91 4.33 -6.31
C ALA A 191 6.03 3.40 -5.78
N TRP A 192 7.30 3.82 -5.82
CA TRP A 192 8.41 2.91 -5.55
C TRP A 192 9.36 3.46 -4.48
N THR A 193 9.96 4.64 -4.72
CA THR A 193 11.00 5.17 -3.83
C THR A 193 10.45 5.48 -2.43
N LEU A 194 9.39 6.29 -2.36
CA LEU A 194 8.84 6.71 -1.06
C LEU A 194 8.31 5.55 -0.21
N PRO A 195 7.52 4.60 -0.77
CA PRO A 195 7.09 3.43 -0.01
C PRO A 195 8.24 2.54 0.44
N THR A 196 9.22 2.28 -0.43
CA THR A 196 10.38 1.45 -0.08
C THR A 196 11.22 2.08 1.05
N GLU A 197 11.45 3.39 1.04
CA GLU A 197 12.09 4.11 2.15
C GLU A 197 11.33 3.95 3.48
N ALA A 198 10.02 3.79 3.41
CA ALA A 198 9.14 3.62 4.57
C ALA A 198 8.94 2.17 5.00
N GLY A 199 9.50 1.21 4.27
CA GLY A 199 9.27 -0.23 4.53
C GLY A 199 7.89 -0.73 4.10
N ILE A 200 7.21 -0.02 3.20
CA ILE A 200 5.91 -0.40 2.65
C ILE A 200 6.12 -1.26 1.41
N PHE A 201 5.45 -2.39 1.35
CA PHE A 201 5.47 -3.32 0.22
C PHE A 201 4.36 -3.00 -0.79
N TYR A 202 4.59 -3.40 -2.02
CA TYR A 202 3.59 -3.49 -3.09
C TYR A 202 3.42 -4.94 -3.52
N MET A 203 2.32 -5.24 -4.23
CA MET A 203 2.06 -6.60 -4.73
C MET A 203 3.24 -7.20 -5.53
N ARG A 204 4.05 -6.39 -6.19
CA ARG A 204 5.26 -6.86 -6.85
C ARG A 204 6.28 -7.44 -5.86
N ASP A 205 6.35 -6.89 -4.65
CA ASP A 205 7.24 -7.36 -3.58
C ASP A 205 6.63 -8.57 -2.86
N LEU A 206 5.30 -8.62 -2.82
CA LEU A 206 4.51 -9.61 -2.08
C LEU A 206 4.19 -10.87 -2.90
N ALA A 207 4.28 -10.80 -4.23
CA ALA A 207 3.96 -11.94 -5.10
C ALA A 207 4.78 -13.19 -4.73
N HIS A 208 4.11 -14.34 -4.66
CA HIS A 208 4.70 -15.63 -4.27
C HIS A 208 5.28 -15.68 -2.84
N THR A 209 4.88 -14.77 -1.98
CA THR A 209 5.18 -14.77 -0.54
C THR A 209 3.91 -14.99 0.27
N ASN A 210 4.04 -15.22 1.56
CA ASN A 210 2.91 -15.21 2.46
C ASN A 210 3.04 -14.08 3.52
N PRO A 211 1.94 -13.68 4.19
CA PRO A 211 1.99 -12.57 5.15
C PRO A 211 2.98 -12.76 6.30
N VAL A 212 3.26 -14.00 6.69
CA VAL A 212 4.22 -14.31 7.78
C VAL A 212 5.65 -14.07 7.31
N GLU A 213 5.96 -14.45 6.08
CA GLU A 213 7.30 -14.28 5.47
C GLU A 213 7.69 -12.80 5.36
N VAL A 214 6.72 -11.92 5.13
CA VAL A 214 6.95 -10.49 4.91
C VAL A 214 6.63 -9.61 6.12
N GLY A 215 6.38 -10.22 7.29
CA GLY A 215 6.14 -9.48 8.55
C GLY A 215 4.77 -8.80 8.63
N LEU A 216 3.80 -9.22 7.83
CA LEU A 216 2.40 -8.77 7.88
C LEU A 216 1.52 -9.64 8.79
N ASP A 217 2.11 -10.59 9.52
CA ASP A 217 1.44 -11.52 10.42
C ASP A 217 0.62 -10.84 11.53
N LYS A 218 1.00 -9.62 11.92
CA LYS A 218 0.27 -8.79 12.89
C LYS A 218 -1.11 -8.35 12.40
N ASN A 219 -1.32 -8.34 11.09
CA ASN A 219 -2.59 -7.96 10.47
C ASN A 219 -3.55 -9.15 10.33
N ILE A 220 -3.08 -10.37 10.61
CA ILE A 220 -3.88 -11.60 10.48
C ILE A 220 -4.76 -11.78 11.72
N LYS A 221 -6.03 -12.06 11.49
CA LYS A 221 -6.98 -12.49 12.52
C LYS A 221 -6.98 -14.02 12.61
N TRP A 222 -6.12 -14.57 13.43
CA TRP A 222 -5.85 -16.03 13.52
C TRP A 222 -7.00 -16.87 14.07
N ASP A 223 -7.94 -16.29 14.78
CA ASP A 223 -9.08 -16.97 15.41
C ASP A 223 -10.32 -17.05 14.52
N LYS A 224 -10.24 -16.61 13.26
CA LYS A 224 -11.25 -16.85 12.21
C LYS A 224 -10.72 -17.77 11.13
N ASP A 225 -11.61 -18.32 10.32
CA ASP A 225 -11.24 -19.07 9.12
C ASP A 225 -11.17 -18.14 7.91
N PHE A 226 -10.17 -18.36 7.06
CA PHE A 226 -9.96 -17.67 5.80
C PHE A 226 -9.15 -18.55 4.85
N ILE A 227 -9.25 -18.26 3.55
CA ILE A 227 -8.55 -19.01 2.51
C ILE A 227 -7.03 -18.91 2.71
N GLY A 228 -6.35 -20.05 2.64
CA GLY A 228 -4.88 -20.13 2.78
C GLY A 228 -4.37 -20.21 4.22
N LYS A 229 -5.23 -20.14 5.25
CA LYS A 229 -4.82 -20.15 6.67
C LYS A 229 -3.91 -21.33 7.01
N GLU A 230 -4.28 -22.54 6.59
CA GLU A 230 -3.55 -23.78 6.88
C GLU A 230 -2.12 -23.80 6.29
N ALA A 231 -1.91 -23.03 5.23
CA ALA A 231 -0.64 -22.99 4.51
C ALA A 231 0.38 -21.97 5.07
N LEU A 232 -0.02 -21.10 6.00
CA LEU A 232 0.82 -20.04 6.54
C LEU A 232 1.97 -20.50 7.46
N LEU A 233 2.27 -21.78 7.50
CA LEU A 233 3.28 -22.36 8.38
C LEU A 233 4.68 -22.46 7.75
N LYS A 234 4.87 -22.01 6.51
CA LYS A 234 6.17 -22.01 5.82
C LYS A 234 6.96 -20.75 6.13
N VAL A 235 8.22 -20.91 6.47
CA VAL A 235 9.02 -19.86 7.09
C VAL A 235 10.12 -19.34 6.15
N LYS A 236 9.86 -18.22 5.49
CA LYS A 236 10.85 -17.27 4.95
C LYS A 236 10.59 -15.91 5.58
N GLU A 237 11.48 -14.95 5.33
CA GLU A 237 11.32 -13.58 5.82
C GLU A 237 11.79 -12.58 4.78
N MET A 238 11.16 -11.41 4.77
CA MET A 238 11.62 -10.28 3.95
C MET A 238 12.43 -9.33 4.81
N VAL A 239 13.64 -9.03 4.36
CA VAL A 239 14.57 -8.14 5.04
C VAL A 239 15.00 -7.00 4.13
N GLY A 240 15.30 -5.84 4.71
CA GLY A 240 15.83 -4.69 3.98
C GLY A 240 17.32 -4.84 3.71
N PHE A 241 17.85 -4.12 2.73
CA PHE A 241 19.30 -3.98 2.53
C PHE A 241 19.65 -2.62 1.93
N GLU A 242 20.90 -2.22 2.11
CA GLU A 242 21.50 -1.05 1.49
C GLU A 242 22.76 -1.44 0.72
N VAL A 243 22.95 -0.86 -0.46
CA VAL A 243 24.16 -1.05 -1.27
C VAL A 243 25.24 -0.12 -0.76
N LEU A 244 26.43 -0.64 -0.54
CA LEU A 244 27.57 0.12 0.02
C LEU A 244 28.46 0.76 -1.04
N ASP A 245 28.33 0.36 -2.31
CA ASP A 245 29.12 0.88 -3.41
C ASP A 245 28.65 2.30 -3.79
N ASP A 246 29.41 3.32 -3.53
CA ASP A 246 29.09 4.72 -3.78
C ASP A 246 28.82 5.05 -5.26
N ASP A 247 29.44 4.30 -6.17
CA ASP A 247 29.31 4.50 -7.62
C ASP A 247 28.12 3.76 -8.24
N TYR A 248 27.43 2.91 -7.45
CA TYR A 248 26.30 2.14 -7.94
C TYR A 248 25.00 2.92 -7.88
N TYR A 249 24.70 3.63 -8.95
CA TYR A 249 23.46 4.38 -9.12
C TYR A 249 22.52 3.64 -10.08
N ILE A 250 21.38 3.17 -9.57
CA ILE A 250 20.33 2.64 -10.41
C ILE A 250 19.44 3.78 -10.90
N ARG A 251 19.57 4.10 -12.18
CA ARG A 251 18.55 4.93 -12.85
C ARG A 251 17.31 4.07 -13.06
N SER A 252 16.14 4.72 -13.03
CA SER A 252 14.79 4.14 -13.05
C SER A 252 14.45 3.06 -14.09
N LYS A 253 15.38 2.74 -15.00
CA LYS A 253 15.23 1.72 -16.04
C LYS A 253 16.19 0.52 -15.89
N GLN A 254 17.12 0.59 -14.93
CA GLN A 254 18.06 -0.48 -14.66
C GLN A 254 17.78 -1.05 -13.28
N TYR A 255 16.79 -1.90 -13.21
CA TYR A 255 16.56 -2.67 -11.99
C TYR A 255 17.50 -3.86 -11.99
N GLY A 256 18.24 -4.06 -10.91
CA GLY A 256 18.55 -5.39 -10.47
C GLY A 256 17.21 -6.12 -10.42
N GLY A 257 17.01 -7.08 -11.31
CA GLY A 257 15.70 -7.68 -11.48
C GLY A 257 15.27 -8.43 -10.22
N PRO A 258 13.96 -8.56 -9.96
CA PRO A 258 13.48 -9.54 -9.01
C PRO A 258 14.09 -10.90 -9.31
N GLY A 259 14.61 -11.56 -8.28
CA GLY A 259 15.18 -12.89 -8.42
C GLY A 259 16.71 -12.98 -8.45
N GLU A 260 17.45 -11.88 -8.34
CA GLU A 260 18.90 -11.94 -8.16
C GLU A 260 19.28 -12.65 -6.87
N ALA A 261 20.24 -13.57 -6.96
CA ALA A 261 20.71 -14.34 -5.82
C ALA A 261 21.50 -13.48 -4.83
N VAL A 262 21.32 -13.75 -3.55
CA VAL A 262 21.97 -13.06 -2.45
C VAL A 262 22.87 -14.05 -1.69
N PHE A 263 24.09 -13.65 -1.44
CA PHE A 263 25.09 -14.43 -0.73
C PHE A 263 25.61 -13.67 0.49
N ILE A 264 25.91 -14.35 1.57
CA ILE A 264 26.72 -13.77 2.65
C ILE A 264 28.14 -13.62 2.09
N ASP A 265 28.81 -12.50 2.41
CA ASP A 265 30.09 -12.10 1.80
C ASP A 265 31.21 -13.19 1.88
N SER A 266 31.15 -14.01 2.93
CA SER A 266 32.13 -15.09 3.17
C SER A 266 31.69 -16.49 2.73
N GLU A 267 30.47 -16.63 2.17
CA GLU A 267 29.88 -17.93 1.86
C GLU A 267 29.50 -18.05 0.39
N GLU A 268 29.61 -19.28 -0.14
CA GLU A 268 29.15 -19.58 -1.49
C GLU A 268 27.67 -19.98 -1.54
N GLU A 269 27.00 -20.11 -0.38
CA GLU A 269 25.61 -20.53 -0.31
C GLU A 269 24.67 -19.36 -0.53
N GLU A 270 23.73 -19.51 -1.45
CA GLU A 270 22.63 -18.57 -1.67
C GLU A 270 21.70 -18.54 -0.45
N VAL A 271 21.55 -17.38 0.20
CA VAL A 271 20.70 -17.19 1.38
C VAL A 271 19.35 -16.58 1.05
N GLY A 272 19.18 -16.02 -0.15
CA GLY A 272 17.94 -15.39 -0.55
C GLY A 272 17.97 -14.84 -1.97
N ARG A 273 16.93 -14.09 -2.32
CA ARG A 273 16.80 -13.43 -3.63
C ARG A 273 16.29 -12.01 -3.46
N VAL A 274 16.79 -11.11 -4.30
CA VAL A 274 16.32 -9.73 -4.35
C VAL A 274 14.87 -9.71 -4.80
N SER A 275 14.00 -9.05 -4.02
CA SER A 275 12.62 -8.75 -4.39
C SER A 275 12.53 -7.39 -5.07
N LYS A 276 13.27 -6.40 -4.55
CA LYS A 276 13.22 -5.02 -5.04
C LYS A 276 14.53 -4.29 -4.78
N LEU A 277 14.88 -3.39 -5.68
CA LEU A 277 16.00 -2.46 -5.52
C LEU A 277 15.60 -1.10 -6.10
N VAL A 278 15.81 -0.03 -5.34
CA VAL A 278 15.52 1.35 -5.70
C VAL A 278 16.61 2.29 -5.17
N TYR A 279 16.69 3.50 -5.72
CA TYR A 279 17.53 4.54 -5.17
C TYR A 279 16.76 5.42 -4.18
N SER A 280 17.27 5.53 -2.96
CA SER A 280 16.73 6.44 -1.94
C SER A 280 17.36 7.82 -2.08
N TYR A 281 16.56 8.83 -2.38
CA TYR A 281 17.00 10.23 -2.46
C TYR A 281 17.19 10.87 -1.08
N VAL A 282 16.72 10.24 -0.01
CA VAL A 282 16.90 10.70 1.37
C VAL A 282 18.19 10.18 1.95
N LYS A 283 18.45 8.88 1.73
CA LYS A 283 19.67 8.23 2.20
C LYS A 283 20.85 8.37 1.23
N GLU A 284 20.57 8.77 -0.02
CA GLU A 284 21.52 8.87 -1.13
C GLU A 284 22.23 7.54 -1.43
N VAL A 285 21.53 6.42 -1.23
CA VAL A 285 22.01 5.06 -1.50
C VAL A 285 20.95 4.24 -2.23
N ASN A 286 21.39 3.16 -2.90
CA ASN A 286 20.47 2.14 -3.35
C ASN A 286 20.05 1.27 -2.16
N ASN A 287 18.76 0.99 -2.05
CA ASN A 287 18.22 0.10 -1.03
C ASN A 287 17.07 -0.73 -1.59
N GLY A 288 16.66 -1.77 -0.87
CA GLY A 288 15.60 -2.65 -1.34
C GLY A 288 15.26 -3.75 -0.38
N TYR A 289 14.67 -4.81 -0.92
CA TYR A 289 14.22 -5.97 -0.16
C TYR A 289 14.79 -7.27 -0.72
N ILE A 290 15.07 -8.19 0.20
CA ILE A 290 15.51 -9.55 -0.05
C ILE A 290 14.49 -10.49 0.60
N LEU A 291 14.03 -11.50 -0.13
CA LEU A 291 13.33 -12.64 0.46
C LEU A 291 14.38 -13.68 0.82
N ALA A 292 14.68 -13.76 2.11
CA ALA A 292 15.73 -14.63 2.65
C ALA A 292 15.15 -15.84 3.39
N LYS A 293 15.95 -16.89 3.56
CA LYS A 293 15.66 -17.96 4.53
C LYS A 293 15.57 -17.34 5.92
N LYS A 294 14.52 -17.65 6.68
CA LYS A 294 14.30 -17.03 8.01
C LYS A 294 15.49 -17.25 8.95
N GLY A 295 15.99 -16.16 9.52
CA GLY A 295 17.14 -16.17 10.42
C GLY A 295 18.50 -16.31 9.73
N ALA A 296 18.55 -16.36 8.39
CA ALA A 296 19.80 -16.42 7.65
C ALA A 296 20.57 -15.09 7.67
N LEU A 297 19.87 -13.97 7.79
CA LEU A 297 20.45 -12.64 7.83
C LEU A 297 20.12 -11.92 9.13
N LYS A 298 21.07 -11.16 9.64
CA LYS A 298 20.93 -10.29 10.80
C LYS A 298 21.26 -8.87 10.41
N VAL A 299 20.66 -7.90 11.08
CA VAL A 299 20.98 -6.49 10.87
C VAL A 299 22.49 -6.26 11.01
N GLY A 300 23.09 -5.68 9.98
CA GLY A 300 24.54 -5.42 9.91
C GLY A 300 25.36 -6.50 9.18
N ASP A 301 24.76 -7.63 8.79
CA ASP A 301 25.46 -8.64 8.00
C ASP A 301 25.85 -8.08 6.62
N ARG A 302 27.08 -8.36 6.21
CA ARG A 302 27.57 -8.05 4.87
C ARG A 302 27.14 -9.14 3.90
N ILE A 303 26.59 -8.71 2.78
CA ILE A 303 26.06 -9.57 1.73
C ILE A 303 26.57 -9.13 0.36
N LYS A 304 26.57 -10.04 -0.58
CA LYS A 304 26.86 -9.79 -1.99
C LYS A 304 25.60 -9.94 -2.83
N ILE A 305 25.31 -8.93 -3.63
CA ILE A 305 24.22 -8.93 -4.58
C ILE A 305 24.78 -8.51 -5.94
N HIS A 306 24.75 -9.40 -6.90
CA HIS A 306 25.27 -9.14 -8.25
C HIS A 306 26.70 -8.59 -8.25
N GLY A 307 27.53 -9.05 -7.32
CA GLY A 307 28.91 -8.61 -7.16
C GLY A 307 29.12 -7.34 -6.34
N HIS A 308 28.04 -6.65 -5.95
CA HIS A 308 28.09 -5.44 -5.14
C HIS A 308 28.05 -5.73 -3.66
N ASP A 309 28.80 -4.96 -2.88
CA ASP A 309 28.78 -5.01 -1.43
C ASP A 309 27.54 -4.33 -0.89
N CYS A 310 26.80 -5.04 -0.06
CA CYS A 310 25.58 -4.57 0.58
C CYS A 310 25.59 -4.87 2.08
N VAL A 311 24.70 -4.24 2.82
CA VAL A 311 24.45 -4.50 4.25
C VAL A 311 22.97 -4.72 4.48
N ASN A 312 22.64 -5.75 5.29
CA ASN A 312 21.27 -6.05 5.72
C ASN A 312 20.82 -5.09 6.84
#